data_e9bffb619f5f77f460c3d490c30ea499
#
_entry.id   e9bffb619f5f77f460c3d490c30ea499
#
_cell.length_a   1.000
_cell.length_b   1.000
_cell.length_c   1.000
_cell.angle_alpha   90.00
_cell.angle_beta   90.00
_cell.angle_gamma   90.00
#
_symmetry.space_group_name_H-M   'P 1'
#
loop_
_entity.id
_entity.type
_entity.pdbx_description
1 polymer ?
#
loop_
_entity_poly.entity_id
_entity_poly.type
_entity_poly.pdbx_seq_one_letter_code
_entity_poly.pdbx_strand_id
1 'polypeptide(L)'
;MEEGVLPRFFGAERKEGKEMSGLRFDLTRAKRFISDEELSNFREQVLSAEKTLLTGSGAGNDFLGWLDLPLNYDREEFSRIERAAEKIRGDSELLLVIGIGGSYLGARAANEFLNPCFYNELPREKRGGPEIYYCGNNLSSKYLCGLRELLEGRDFSLNIISKSGTTTEPSVAFRIFKELLEQKYGKEGAAKRIYAT
;
A
#
# COMPACT_ATOMS: atom_id res chain seq x y z
N MET A 1 -6.61 7.17 -35.52
CA MET A 1 -5.56 7.17 -34.48
C MET A 1 -5.99 8.21 -33.46
N GLU A 2 -6.70 7.76 -32.45
CA GLU A 2 -7.17 8.63 -31.37
C GLU A 2 -6.00 8.86 -30.41
N GLU A 3 -5.64 10.12 -30.23
CA GLU A 3 -4.66 10.56 -29.24
C GLU A 3 -5.21 10.27 -27.85
N GLY A 4 -4.63 9.27 -27.17
CA GLY A 4 -4.92 8.96 -25.79
C GLY A 4 -4.58 10.13 -24.89
N VAL A 5 -5.60 10.76 -24.31
CA VAL A 5 -5.47 11.84 -23.33
C VAL A 5 -5.00 11.25 -22.02
N LEU A 6 -3.69 11.27 -21.76
CA LEU A 6 -3.14 11.07 -20.43
C LEU A 6 -3.51 12.27 -19.53
N PRO A 7 -3.94 12.05 -18.29
CA PRO A 7 -4.24 13.15 -17.38
C PRO A 7 -2.95 13.92 -17.05
N ARG A 8 -2.90 15.20 -17.41
CA ARG A 8 -1.81 16.11 -17.09
C ARG A 8 -1.84 16.44 -15.61
N PHE A 9 -0.99 15.80 -14.82
CA PHE A 9 -0.85 16.09 -13.39
C PHE A 9 -0.09 17.39 -13.10
N PHE A 10 0.76 17.85 -14.02
CA PHE A 10 1.50 19.10 -13.90
C PHE A 10 1.51 19.81 -15.25
N GLY A 11 0.79 20.89 -15.37
CA GLY A 11 0.83 21.70 -16.60
C GLY A 11 -0.47 22.36 -17.00
N ALA A 12 -1.44 22.46 -16.13
CA ALA A 12 -2.60 23.28 -16.37
C ALA A 12 -2.20 24.75 -16.25
N GLU A 13 -2.12 25.47 -17.40
CA GLU A 13 -2.27 26.91 -17.39
C GLU A 13 -3.52 27.23 -16.56
N ARG A 14 -3.36 28.06 -15.53
CA ARG A 14 -4.49 28.58 -14.75
C ARG A 14 -5.42 29.33 -15.71
N LYS A 15 -6.45 28.67 -16.18
CA LYS A 15 -7.68 29.34 -16.56
C LYS A 15 -8.39 29.65 -15.24
N GLU A 16 -8.49 30.93 -14.95
CA GLU A 16 -9.29 31.45 -13.85
C GLU A 16 -10.68 30.78 -13.89
N GLY A 17 -11.08 30.12 -12.82
CA GLY A 17 -12.46 29.74 -12.57
C GLY A 17 -12.86 28.27 -12.62
N LYS A 18 -11.93 27.28 -12.57
CA LYS A 18 -12.34 25.90 -12.30
C LYS A 18 -11.68 25.40 -11.01
N GLU A 19 -12.47 25.39 -9.94
CA GLU A 19 -12.11 24.67 -8.71
C GLU A 19 -11.85 23.21 -9.05
N MET A 20 -10.60 22.80 -9.02
CA MET A 20 -10.24 21.38 -8.94
C MET A 20 -10.65 20.90 -7.55
N SER A 21 -11.72 20.12 -7.49
CA SER A 21 -12.27 19.61 -6.25
C SER A 21 -11.24 18.86 -5.42
N GLY A 22 -10.84 19.41 -4.27
CA GLY A 22 -10.33 18.67 -3.13
C GLY A 22 -8.86 18.81 -2.77
N LEU A 23 -7.91 19.03 -3.69
CA LEU A 23 -6.48 19.15 -3.35
C LEU A 23 -5.97 20.56 -3.57
N ARG A 24 -5.39 21.17 -2.50
CA ARG A 24 -4.72 22.46 -2.55
C ARG A 24 -3.26 22.30 -2.16
N PHE A 25 -2.36 22.78 -3.00
CA PHE A 25 -0.94 22.86 -2.69
C PHE A 25 -0.61 24.27 -2.15
N ASP A 26 -0.16 24.38 -0.91
CA ASP A 26 0.12 25.65 -0.25
C ASP A 26 1.62 25.78 0.09
N LEU A 27 2.30 26.66 -0.63
CA LEU A 27 3.71 26.98 -0.44
C LEU A 27 3.97 28.15 0.51
N THR A 28 2.94 28.75 1.12
CA THR A 28 3.08 30.00 1.91
C THR A 28 4.17 29.90 2.96
N ARG A 29 4.24 28.77 3.66
CA ARG A 29 5.25 28.56 4.72
C ARG A 29 6.64 28.24 4.19
N ALA A 30 6.77 27.73 2.97
CA ALA A 30 8.05 27.43 2.32
C ALA A 30 8.67 28.67 1.65
N LYS A 31 7.88 29.69 1.28
CA LYS A 31 8.34 30.88 0.56
C LYS A 31 9.42 31.69 1.28
N ARG A 32 9.54 31.58 2.58
CA ARG A 32 10.65 32.20 3.34
C ARG A 32 12.00 31.52 3.12
N PHE A 33 12.01 30.29 2.59
CA PHE A 33 13.22 29.48 2.35
C PHE A 33 13.51 29.32 0.85
N ILE A 34 12.50 29.48 0.01
CA ILE A 34 12.57 29.25 -1.44
C ILE A 34 11.94 30.45 -2.11
N SER A 35 12.73 31.16 -2.92
CA SER A 35 12.24 32.30 -3.73
C SER A 35 11.46 31.85 -4.95
N ASP A 36 10.62 32.74 -5.48
CA ASP A 36 9.89 32.48 -6.72
C ASP A 36 10.86 32.34 -7.93
N GLU A 37 12.03 32.98 -7.86
CA GLU A 37 13.10 32.87 -8.86
C GLU A 37 13.73 31.46 -8.84
N GLU A 38 14.07 30.94 -7.67
CA GLU A 38 14.57 29.56 -7.54
C GLU A 38 13.56 28.54 -8.08
N LEU A 39 12.28 28.68 -7.75
CA LEU A 39 11.22 27.80 -8.27
C LEU A 39 11.12 27.90 -9.80
N SER A 40 11.23 29.12 -10.34
CA SER A 40 11.19 29.34 -11.79
C SER A 40 12.35 28.68 -12.53
N ASN A 41 13.56 28.73 -11.93
CA ASN A 41 14.75 28.14 -12.51
C ASN A 41 14.69 26.61 -12.64
N PHE A 42 13.91 25.93 -11.79
CA PHE A 42 13.71 24.48 -11.89
C PHE A 42 12.64 24.06 -12.90
N ARG A 43 11.82 25.00 -13.41
CA ARG A 43 10.69 24.68 -14.27
C ARG A 43 11.05 23.83 -15.49
N GLU A 44 12.07 24.23 -16.23
CA GLU A 44 12.47 23.49 -17.44
C GLU A 44 13.02 22.10 -17.13
N GLN A 45 13.77 22.00 -16.04
CA GLN A 45 14.31 20.72 -15.59
C GLN A 45 13.19 19.76 -15.19
N VAL A 46 12.17 20.24 -14.47
CA VAL A 46 10.99 19.44 -14.06
C VAL A 46 10.21 18.98 -15.29
N LEU A 47 9.94 19.88 -16.26
CA LEU A 47 9.22 19.53 -17.49
C LEU A 47 10.00 18.51 -18.34
N SER A 48 11.33 18.63 -18.40
CA SER A 48 12.18 17.64 -19.08
C SER A 48 12.14 16.28 -18.40
N ALA A 49 12.20 16.24 -17.06
CA ALA A 49 12.10 15.01 -16.27
C ALA A 49 10.72 14.35 -16.44
N GLU A 50 9.64 15.13 -16.38
CA GLU A 50 8.28 14.68 -16.65
C GLU A 50 8.15 14.05 -18.04
N LYS A 51 8.68 14.72 -19.06
CA LYS A 51 8.68 14.18 -20.43
C LYS A 51 9.43 12.85 -20.51
N THR A 52 10.60 12.75 -19.89
CA THR A 52 11.40 11.52 -19.85
C THR A 52 10.62 10.38 -19.18
N LEU A 53 9.95 10.66 -18.08
CA LEU A 53 9.11 9.71 -17.36
C LEU A 53 7.93 9.23 -18.23
N LEU A 54 7.16 10.16 -18.81
CA LEU A 54 5.96 9.83 -19.58
C LEU A 54 6.27 9.11 -20.90
N THR A 55 7.44 9.39 -21.51
CA THR A 55 7.86 8.71 -22.75
C THR A 55 8.60 7.40 -22.48
N GLY A 56 8.93 7.09 -21.23
CA GLY A 56 9.74 5.92 -20.90
C GLY A 56 11.14 5.93 -21.50
N SER A 57 11.69 7.13 -21.79
CA SER A 57 12.98 7.25 -22.50
C SER A 57 14.20 7.28 -21.57
N GLY A 58 14.00 7.25 -20.26
CA GLY A 58 15.08 7.24 -19.26
C GLY A 58 15.48 5.86 -18.78
N ALA A 59 16.57 5.82 -18.00
CA ALA A 59 16.99 4.60 -17.33
C ALA A 59 15.90 4.17 -16.33
N GLY A 60 15.63 2.85 -16.26
CA GLY A 60 14.59 2.29 -15.39
C GLY A 60 13.18 2.27 -16.02
N ASN A 61 13.06 2.46 -17.32
CA ASN A 61 11.81 2.39 -18.07
C ASN A 61 11.09 1.03 -17.93
N ASP A 62 11.81 -0.05 -17.61
CA ASP A 62 11.24 -1.38 -17.31
C ASP A 62 10.38 -1.39 -16.03
N PHE A 63 10.44 -0.35 -15.20
CA PHE A 63 9.75 -0.26 -13.90
C PHE A 63 8.65 0.82 -13.86
N LEU A 64 8.05 1.14 -14.99
CA LEU A 64 7.03 2.19 -15.11
C LEU A 64 5.58 1.68 -15.04
N GLY A 65 5.35 0.39 -14.77
CA GLY A 65 4.00 -0.19 -14.71
C GLY A 65 3.06 0.46 -13.68
N TRP A 66 3.60 1.22 -12.73
CA TRP A 66 2.83 1.97 -11.75
C TRP A 66 2.21 3.27 -12.30
N LEU A 67 2.73 3.79 -13.41
CA LEU A 67 2.43 5.14 -13.90
C LEU A 67 0.95 5.30 -14.30
N ASP A 68 0.42 4.31 -14.97
CA ASP A 68 -0.98 4.28 -15.44
C ASP A 68 -1.85 3.26 -14.71
N LEU A 69 -1.29 2.55 -13.72
CA LEU A 69 -1.97 1.53 -12.94
C LEU A 69 -3.34 1.98 -12.38
N PRO A 70 -3.53 3.22 -11.90
CA PRO A 70 -4.85 3.66 -11.43
C PRO A 70 -5.94 3.67 -12.51
N LEU A 71 -5.57 3.69 -13.78
CA LEU A 71 -6.48 3.70 -14.95
C LEU A 71 -6.54 2.35 -15.63
N ASN A 72 -5.40 1.68 -15.78
CA ASN A 72 -5.19 0.47 -16.58
C ASN A 72 -4.78 -0.73 -15.72
N TYR A 73 -5.45 -0.93 -14.59
CA TYR A 73 -5.23 -2.13 -13.77
C TYR A 73 -5.96 -3.36 -14.34
N ASP A 74 -5.43 -4.54 -14.04
CA ASP A 74 -6.08 -5.81 -14.37
C ASP A 74 -7.38 -5.99 -13.58
N ARG A 75 -8.50 -5.97 -14.30
CA ARG A 75 -9.85 -6.07 -13.73
C ARG A 75 -10.13 -7.46 -13.16
N GLU A 76 -9.57 -8.49 -13.74
CA GLU A 76 -9.74 -9.87 -13.27
C GLU A 76 -8.94 -10.08 -11.98
N GLU A 77 -7.70 -9.61 -11.94
CA GLU A 77 -6.89 -9.61 -10.72
C GLU A 77 -7.56 -8.82 -9.60
N PHE A 78 -8.06 -7.61 -9.89
CA PHE A 78 -8.78 -6.81 -8.91
C PHE A 78 -9.99 -7.55 -8.34
N SER A 79 -10.78 -8.21 -9.18
CA SER A 79 -11.92 -9.05 -8.73
C SER A 79 -11.47 -10.24 -7.87
N ARG A 80 -10.27 -10.79 -8.12
CA ARG A 80 -9.68 -11.83 -7.24
C ARG A 80 -9.33 -11.25 -5.86
N ILE A 81 -8.76 -10.03 -5.82
CA ILE A 81 -8.45 -9.32 -4.58
C ILE A 81 -9.72 -9.06 -3.77
N GLU A 82 -10.80 -8.59 -4.41
CA GLU A 82 -12.08 -8.38 -3.74
C GLU A 82 -12.63 -9.67 -3.11
N ARG A 83 -12.62 -10.77 -3.86
CA ARG A 83 -13.04 -12.08 -3.32
C ARG A 83 -12.17 -12.56 -2.16
N ALA A 84 -10.86 -12.32 -2.22
CA ALA A 84 -9.95 -12.64 -1.12
C ALA A 84 -10.26 -11.78 0.12
N ALA A 85 -10.53 -10.50 -0.06
CA ALA A 85 -10.90 -9.59 1.03
C ALA A 85 -12.23 -10.00 1.69
N GLU A 86 -13.24 -10.37 0.90
CA GLU A 86 -14.51 -10.89 1.40
C GLU A 86 -14.33 -12.18 2.22
N LYS A 87 -13.52 -13.09 1.71
CA LYS A 87 -13.21 -14.34 2.43
C LYS A 87 -12.51 -14.04 3.77
N ILE A 88 -11.51 -13.16 3.78
CA ILE A 88 -10.81 -12.75 5.00
C ILE A 88 -11.77 -12.11 6.01
N ARG A 89 -12.69 -11.25 5.56
CA ARG A 89 -13.73 -10.66 6.41
C ARG A 89 -14.66 -11.71 7.02
N GLY A 90 -14.94 -12.78 6.28
CA GLY A 90 -15.85 -13.84 6.72
C GLY A 90 -15.21 -14.85 7.68
N ASP A 91 -13.92 -15.14 7.54
CA ASP A 91 -13.28 -16.29 8.21
C ASP A 91 -12.12 -15.92 9.15
N SER A 92 -11.77 -14.64 9.28
CA SER A 92 -10.65 -14.20 10.10
C SER A 92 -11.04 -13.11 11.10
N GLU A 93 -10.58 -13.24 12.32
CA GLU A 93 -10.67 -12.20 13.35
C GLU A 93 -9.54 -11.18 13.21
N LEU A 94 -8.36 -11.67 12.73
CA LEU A 94 -7.16 -10.86 12.50
C LEU A 94 -6.64 -11.07 11.09
N LEU A 95 -6.13 -9.99 10.50
CA LEU A 95 -5.29 -10.01 9.31
C LEU A 95 -3.90 -9.50 9.70
N LEU A 96 -2.90 -10.35 9.54
CA LEU A 96 -1.51 -9.98 9.76
C LEU A 96 -0.84 -9.68 8.41
N VAL A 97 -0.50 -8.41 8.19
CA VAL A 97 0.20 -7.95 6.99
C VAL A 97 1.70 -7.95 7.24
N ILE A 98 2.42 -8.74 6.45
CA ILE A 98 3.87 -8.94 6.58
C ILE A 98 4.57 -8.26 5.42
N GLY A 99 5.38 -7.25 5.69
CA GLY A 99 6.11 -6.51 4.68
C GLY A 99 7.04 -5.46 5.30
N ILE A 100 7.89 -4.86 4.48
CA ILE A 100 8.81 -3.79 4.88
C ILE A 100 8.79 -2.66 3.85
N GLY A 101 9.01 -1.43 4.30
CA GLY A 101 9.05 -0.24 3.43
C GLY A 101 7.78 -0.10 2.60
N GLY A 102 7.93 0.10 1.29
CA GLY A 102 6.81 0.28 0.36
C GLY A 102 5.84 -0.89 0.29
N SER A 103 6.27 -2.09 0.67
CA SER A 103 5.41 -3.28 0.66
C SER A 103 4.29 -3.26 1.71
N TYR A 104 4.36 -2.41 2.75
CA TYR A 104 3.27 -2.31 3.73
C TYR A 104 2.84 -0.88 4.04
N LEU A 105 3.74 0.12 3.87
CA LEU A 105 3.45 1.50 4.28
C LEU A 105 2.28 2.12 3.51
N GLY A 106 2.16 1.83 2.21
CA GLY A 106 1.03 2.32 1.41
C GLY A 106 -0.31 1.76 1.89
N ALA A 107 -0.39 0.45 2.10
CA ALA A 107 -1.58 -0.19 2.64
C ALA A 107 -1.92 0.29 4.06
N ARG A 108 -0.90 0.46 4.91
CA ARG A 108 -1.04 1.00 6.26
C ARG A 108 -1.54 2.44 6.23
N ALA A 109 -0.96 3.29 5.40
CA ALA A 109 -1.39 4.68 5.25
C ALA A 109 -2.86 4.79 4.82
N ALA A 110 -3.28 3.98 3.84
CA ALA A 110 -4.67 3.93 3.42
C ALA A 110 -5.60 3.43 4.53
N ASN A 111 -5.21 2.40 5.26
CA ASN A 111 -5.98 1.88 6.38
C ASN A 111 -6.14 2.92 7.50
N GLU A 112 -5.05 3.59 7.90
CA GLU A 112 -5.07 4.61 8.95
C GLU A 112 -5.79 5.90 8.52
N PHE A 113 -5.80 6.21 7.22
CA PHE A 113 -6.53 7.37 6.67
C PHE A 113 -8.05 7.13 6.60
N LEU A 114 -8.47 5.92 6.24
CA LEU A 114 -9.89 5.59 6.01
C LEU A 114 -10.61 5.13 7.27
N ASN A 115 -9.88 4.68 8.28
CA ASN A 115 -10.43 4.15 9.51
C ASN A 115 -10.13 5.05 10.72
N PRO A 116 -10.93 4.97 11.80
CA PRO A 116 -10.63 5.68 13.04
C PRO A 116 -9.34 5.16 13.70
N CYS A 117 -8.67 6.03 14.48
CA CYS A 117 -7.38 5.73 15.12
C CYS A 117 -7.39 4.45 15.99
N PHE A 118 -8.53 4.08 16.55
CA PHE A 118 -8.70 2.90 17.40
C PHE A 118 -9.46 1.78 16.66
N TYR A 119 -9.22 1.62 15.38
CA TYR A 119 -9.92 0.65 14.53
C TYR A 119 -9.93 -0.76 15.12
N ASN A 120 -8.79 -1.26 15.59
CA ASN A 120 -8.67 -2.61 16.16
C ASN A 120 -9.40 -2.78 17.50
N GLU A 121 -9.64 -1.69 18.23
CA GLU A 121 -10.35 -1.69 19.52
C GLU A 121 -11.87 -1.67 19.35
N LEU A 122 -12.38 -1.40 18.14
CA LEU A 122 -13.80 -1.41 17.88
C LEU A 122 -14.36 -2.83 17.88
N PRO A 123 -15.60 -3.02 18.36
CA PRO A 123 -16.32 -4.28 18.16
C PRO A 123 -16.42 -4.65 16.68
N ARG A 124 -16.40 -5.95 16.37
CA ARG A 124 -16.42 -6.46 15.00
C ARG A 124 -17.56 -5.88 14.14
N GLU A 125 -18.73 -5.70 14.73
CA GLU A 125 -19.93 -5.16 14.06
C GLU A 125 -19.73 -3.72 13.59
N LYS A 126 -18.94 -2.93 14.33
CA LYS A 126 -18.61 -1.55 13.97
C LYS A 126 -17.42 -1.48 13.02
N ARG A 127 -16.48 -2.42 13.15
CA ARG A 127 -15.27 -2.50 12.32
C ARG A 127 -15.58 -3.04 10.92
N GLY A 128 -16.52 -3.96 10.79
CA GLY A 128 -16.93 -4.56 9.53
C GLY A 128 -15.87 -5.49 8.91
N GLY A 129 -14.82 -5.83 9.67
CA GLY A 129 -13.72 -6.65 9.18
C GLY A 129 -12.81 -7.16 10.30
N PRO A 130 -11.69 -7.82 9.97
CA PRO A 130 -10.70 -8.26 10.94
C PRO A 130 -9.95 -7.09 11.58
N GLU A 131 -9.35 -7.31 12.72
CA GLU A 131 -8.28 -6.46 13.23
C GLU A 131 -7.08 -6.55 12.28
N ILE A 132 -6.37 -5.45 12.05
CA ILE A 132 -5.25 -5.40 11.11
C ILE A 132 -3.98 -5.06 11.87
N TYR A 133 -3.00 -5.95 11.79
CA TYR A 133 -1.68 -5.76 12.38
C TYR A 133 -0.58 -5.86 11.31
N TYR A 134 0.53 -5.18 11.53
CA TYR A 134 1.64 -5.12 10.60
C TYR A 134 2.91 -5.65 11.25
N CYS A 135 3.65 -6.50 10.55
CA CYS A 135 4.97 -6.98 11.01
C CYS A 135 5.92 -7.23 9.83
N GLY A 136 7.14 -7.69 10.14
CA GLY A 136 8.16 -7.91 9.11
C GLY A 136 8.93 -6.64 8.73
N ASN A 137 8.72 -5.55 9.43
CA ASN A 137 9.46 -4.30 9.29
C ASN A 137 10.59 -4.15 10.33
N ASN A 138 10.71 -5.12 11.22
CA ASN A 138 11.78 -5.22 12.23
C ASN A 138 11.96 -6.66 12.70
N LEU A 139 13.03 -6.92 13.46
CA LEU A 139 13.36 -8.22 14.05
C LEU A 139 13.17 -8.24 15.58
N SER A 140 12.30 -7.40 16.13
CA SER A 140 12.04 -7.36 17.57
C SER A 140 11.35 -8.64 18.04
N SER A 141 12.07 -9.46 18.78
CA SER A 141 11.52 -10.68 19.40
C SER A 141 10.35 -10.37 20.34
N LYS A 142 10.45 -9.28 21.12
CA LYS A 142 9.35 -8.82 21.99
C LYS A 142 8.07 -8.54 21.20
N TYR A 143 8.19 -7.86 20.06
CA TYR A 143 7.04 -7.55 19.22
C TYR A 143 6.43 -8.81 18.60
N LEU A 144 7.26 -9.71 18.05
CA LEU A 144 6.79 -10.97 17.45
C LEU A 144 6.16 -11.90 18.50
N CYS A 145 6.71 -11.96 19.72
CA CYS A 145 6.09 -12.72 20.82
C CYS A 145 4.73 -12.13 21.21
N GLY A 146 4.61 -10.81 21.33
CA GLY A 146 3.32 -10.17 21.63
C GLY A 146 2.27 -10.42 20.54
N LEU A 147 2.65 -10.38 19.26
CA LEU A 147 1.74 -10.77 18.17
C LEU A 147 1.35 -12.24 18.23
N ARG A 148 2.28 -13.13 18.58
CA ARG A 148 1.98 -14.55 18.76
C ARG A 148 0.95 -14.78 19.87
N GLU A 149 1.12 -14.14 21.02
CA GLU A 149 0.16 -14.19 22.13
C GLU A 149 -1.21 -13.64 21.72
N LEU A 150 -1.23 -12.53 20.98
CA LEU A 150 -2.46 -11.93 20.45
C LEU A 150 -3.22 -12.85 19.49
N LEU A 151 -2.52 -13.69 18.73
CA LEU A 151 -3.10 -14.64 17.77
C LEU A 151 -3.54 -15.97 18.40
N GLU A 152 -3.16 -16.23 19.64
CA GLU A 152 -3.47 -17.48 20.32
C GLU A 152 -4.97 -17.71 20.45
N GLY A 153 -5.45 -18.86 19.98
CA GLY A 153 -6.87 -19.24 19.99
C GLY A 153 -7.74 -18.54 18.95
N ARG A 154 -7.29 -17.46 18.30
CA ARG A 154 -8.06 -16.65 17.37
C ARG A 154 -7.88 -17.10 15.92
N ASP A 155 -8.88 -16.82 15.09
CA ASP A 155 -8.80 -17.10 13.64
C ASP A 155 -8.12 -15.95 12.92
N PHE A 156 -7.09 -16.28 12.13
CA PHE A 156 -6.32 -15.26 11.42
C PHE A 156 -5.89 -15.68 10.01
N SER A 157 -5.58 -14.69 9.20
CA SER A 157 -4.99 -14.83 7.88
C SER A 157 -3.70 -14.02 7.76
N LEU A 158 -2.81 -14.42 6.87
CA LEU A 158 -1.57 -13.72 6.55
C LEU A 158 -1.63 -13.11 5.16
N ASN A 159 -1.20 -11.86 5.02
CA ASN A 159 -0.86 -11.28 3.73
C ASN A 159 0.64 -10.97 3.72
N ILE A 160 1.42 -11.71 2.93
CA ILE A 160 2.85 -11.48 2.73
C ILE A 160 3.07 -10.69 1.46
N ILE A 161 3.74 -9.55 1.57
CA ILE A 161 4.00 -8.63 0.46
C ILE A 161 5.51 -8.45 0.31
N SER A 162 6.07 -8.89 -0.82
CA SER A 162 7.51 -8.78 -1.06
C SER A 162 7.85 -8.75 -2.55
N LYS A 163 8.51 -7.68 -2.99
CA LYS A 163 9.00 -7.56 -4.37
C LYS A 163 10.05 -8.62 -4.74
N SER A 164 10.99 -8.90 -3.85
CA SER A 164 12.11 -9.83 -4.12
C SER A 164 11.90 -11.25 -3.57
N GLY A 165 11.00 -11.41 -2.60
CA GLY A 165 10.85 -12.67 -1.86
C GLY A 165 12.01 -13.04 -0.93
N THR A 166 13.07 -12.22 -0.87
CA THR A 166 14.34 -12.55 -0.18
C THR A 166 14.68 -11.65 1.00
N THR A 167 13.87 -10.62 1.28
CA THR A 167 14.12 -9.70 2.40
C THR A 167 14.01 -10.44 3.73
N THR A 168 15.01 -10.30 4.58
CA THR A 168 15.20 -11.11 5.80
C THR A 168 14.07 -10.91 6.79
N GLU A 169 13.71 -9.68 7.12
CA GLU A 169 12.73 -9.36 8.18
C GLU A 169 11.34 -9.93 7.86
N PRO A 170 10.74 -9.70 6.69
CA PRO A 170 9.47 -10.34 6.31
C PRO A 170 9.58 -11.86 6.25
N SER A 171 10.72 -12.41 5.80
CA SER A 171 10.91 -13.86 5.71
C SER A 171 10.91 -14.53 7.08
N VAL A 172 11.57 -13.92 8.06
CA VAL A 172 11.58 -14.42 9.46
C VAL A 172 10.17 -14.35 10.05
N ALA A 173 9.49 -13.22 9.93
CA ALA A 173 8.13 -13.06 10.42
C ALA A 173 7.18 -14.08 9.75
N PHE A 174 7.26 -14.23 8.44
CA PHE A 174 6.43 -15.18 7.70
C PHE A 174 6.64 -16.62 8.15
N ARG A 175 7.87 -17.06 8.39
CA ARG A 175 8.15 -18.42 8.91
C ARG A 175 7.45 -18.68 10.22
N ILE A 176 7.56 -17.73 11.17
CA ILE A 176 6.95 -17.86 12.51
C ILE A 176 5.42 -17.98 12.40
N PHE A 177 4.78 -17.08 11.70
CA PHE A 177 3.32 -17.03 11.64
C PHE A 177 2.71 -18.08 10.70
N LYS A 178 3.44 -18.49 9.65
CA LYS A 178 3.07 -19.66 8.84
C LYS A 178 3.05 -20.93 9.67
N GLU A 179 4.07 -21.14 10.52
CA GLU A 179 4.10 -22.32 11.41
C GLU A 179 2.89 -22.32 12.35
N LEU A 180 2.51 -21.17 12.91
CA LEU A 180 1.30 -21.06 13.74
C LEU A 180 0.01 -21.40 12.96
N LEU A 181 -0.10 -20.95 11.72
CA LEU A 181 -1.22 -21.33 10.85
C LEU A 181 -1.24 -22.84 10.57
N GLU A 182 -0.08 -23.43 10.26
CA GLU A 182 0.02 -24.86 9.98
C GLU A 182 -0.28 -25.72 11.22
N GLN A 183 0.09 -25.26 12.40
CA GLN A 183 -0.27 -25.92 13.67
C GLN A 183 -1.77 -25.88 13.93
N LYS A 184 -2.42 -24.76 13.62
CA LYS A 184 -3.87 -24.57 13.86
C LYS A 184 -4.75 -25.25 12.82
N TYR A 185 -4.43 -25.14 11.53
CA TYR A 185 -5.30 -25.55 10.42
C TYR A 185 -4.78 -26.70 9.56
N GLY A 186 -3.58 -27.24 9.89
CA GLY A 186 -2.84 -28.13 9.00
C GLY A 186 -2.32 -27.39 7.75
N LYS A 187 -1.49 -28.05 6.96
CA LYS A 187 -0.86 -27.43 5.78
C LYS A 187 -1.86 -26.94 4.73
N GLU A 188 -2.87 -27.73 4.44
CA GLU A 188 -3.90 -27.38 3.42
C GLU A 188 -4.81 -26.23 3.89
N GLY A 189 -5.20 -26.24 5.17
CA GLY A 189 -5.98 -25.17 5.77
C GLY A 189 -5.20 -23.86 5.86
N ALA A 190 -3.93 -23.91 6.26
CA ALA A 190 -3.03 -22.75 6.30
C ALA A 190 -2.85 -22.15 4.91
N ALA A 191 -2.65 -22.94 3.87
CA ALA A 191 -2.50 -22.44 2.49
C ALA A 191 -3.69 -21.60 2.01
N LYS A 192 -4.90 -21.91 2.49
CA LYS A 192 -6.13 -21.15 2.17
C LYS A 192 -6.25 -19.81 2.93
N ARG A 193 -5.36 -19.54 3.87
CA ARG A 193 -5.32 -18.35 4.72
C ARG A 193 -4.04 -17.50 4.51
N ILE A 194 -3.20 -17.88 3.54
CA ILE A 194 -1.99 -17.16 3.15
C ILE A 194 -2.23 -16.54 1.79
N TYR A 195 -2.06 -15.23 1.73
CA TYR A 195 -2.19 -14.40 0.53
C TYR A 195 -0.82 -13.79 0.24
N ALA A 196 -0.31 -13.99 -0.96
CA ALA A 196 0.98 -13.46 -1.40
C ALA A 196 0.79 -12.38 -2.48
N THR A 197 1.55 -11.29 -2.35
CA THR A 197 1.56 -10.17 -3.29
C THR A 197 2.99 -9.82 -3.68
#